data_3b8de606959831e5ff2f949901ed1a8a
#
_entry.id   3b8de606959831e5ff2f949901ed1a8a
#
_cell.length_a   1.000
_cell.length_b   1.000
_cell.length_c   1.000
_cell.angle_alpha   90.00
_cell.angle_beta   90.00
_cell.angle_gamma   90.00
#
_symmetry.space_group_name_H-M   'P 1'
#
loop_
_entity.id
_entity.type
_entity.pdbx_description
1 polymer ?
#
loop_
_entity_poly.entity_id
_entity_poly.type
_entity_poly.pdbx_seq_one_letter_code
_entity_poly.pdbx_strand_id
1 'polypeptide(L)'
;APPGPLPSQIQQWIGQLGDDDFRTRDRATRALRAAGERAEAALEAVANSEDAEVKRRALSILNKFRVGIYPDTPDSVIELINKYG
;
A
#
# COMPACT_ATOMS: atom_id res chain seq x y z
N ALA A 1 10.90 -1.74 -20.77
CA ALA A 1 10.31 -0.92 -19.71
C ALA A 1 11.11 -1.11 -18.43
N PRO A 2 11.31 -0.05 -17.67
CA PRO A 2 12.00 -0.22 -16.40
C PRO A 2 11.18 -1.12 -15.50
N PRO A 3 11.84 -1.99 -14.74
CA PRO A 3 11.13 -2.74 -13.74
C PRO A 3 10.53 -1.77 -12.72
N GLY A 4 9.56 -2.19 -11.98
CA GLY A 4 9.00 -1.36 -10.92
C GLY A 4 10.05 -1.07 -9.84
N PRO A 5 9.61 -0.56 -8.68
CA PRO A 5 10.53 -0.23 -7.61
C PRO A 5 11.41 -1.40 -7.23
N LEU A 6 12.64 -1.10 -6.84
CA LEU A 6 13.57 -2.12 -6.36
C LEU A 6 13.07 -2.68 -5.02
N PRO A 7 13.37 -3.95 -4.72
CA PRO A 7 13.01 -4.52 -3.41
C PRO A 7 13.52 -3.69 -2.23
N SER A 8 14.70 -3.08 -2.35
CA SER A 8 15.25 -2.22 -1.31
C SER A 8 14.40 -0.96 -1.10
N GLN A 9 13.85 -0.40 -2.18
CA GLN A 9 12.97 0.75 -2.09
C GLN A 9 11.67 0.38 -1.39
N ILE A 10 11.11 -0.78 -1.72
CA ILE A 10 9.89 -1.27 -1.10
C ILE A 10 10.11 -1.45 0.40
N GLN A 11 11.23 -2.04 0.81
CA GLN A 11 11.55 -2.21 2.23
C GLN A 11 11.71 -0.87 2.93
N GLN A 12 12.30 0.11 2.26
CA GLN A 12 12.43 1.46 2.80
C GLN A 12 11.06 2.09 3.08
N TRP A 13 10.16 1.99 2.13
CA TRP A 13 8.80 2.53 2.29
C TRP A 13 8.04 1.79 3.39
N ILE A 14 8.21 0.47 3.48
CA ILE A 14 7.60 -0.32 4.56
C ILE A 14 8.04 0.22 5.92
N GLY A 15 9.35 0.47 6.08
CA GLY A 15 9.88 1.04 7.32
C GLY A 15 9.34 2.44 7.60
N GLN A 16 9.03 3.21 6.56
CA GLN A 16 8.52 4.57 6.71
C GLN A 16 7.03 4.62 7.05
N LEU A 17 6.32 3.51 6.95
CA LEU A 17 4.90 3.49 7.33
C LEU A 17 4.66 3.80 8.81
N GLY A 18 5.66 3.58 9.64
CA GLY A 18 5.60 3.89 11.07
C GLY A 18 6.41 5.12 11.45
N ASP A 19 6.85 5.93 10.50
CA ASP A 19 7.64 7.12 10.78
C ASP A 19 6.85 8.13 11.61
N ASP A 20 7.54 8.91 12.43
CA ASP A 20 6.90 9.93 13.26
C ASP A 20 6.34 11.08 12.42
N ASP A 21 6.93 11.33 11.26
CA ASP A 21 6.48 12.40 10.37
C ASP A 21 5.32 11.92 9.50
N PHE A 22 4.17 12.57 9.65
CA PHE A 22 2.98 12.28 8.86
C PHE A 22 3.26 12.32 7.36
N ARG A 23 4.05 13.28 6.89
CA ARG A 23 4.36 13.42 5.47
C ARG A 23 5.12 12.21 4.94
N THR A 24 6.05 11.70 5.74
CA THR A 24 6.83 10.53 5.38
C THR A 24 5.92 9.30 5.31
N ARG A 25 5.04 9.13 6.30
CA ARG A 25 4.07 8.03 6.28
C ARG A 25 3.17 8.08 5.06
N ASP A 26 2.64 9.26 4.73
CA ASP A 26 1.75 9.44 3.60
C ASP A 26 2.45 9.17 2.28
N ARG A 27 3.67 9.67 2.14
CA ARG A 27 4.48 9.42 0.93
C ARG A 27 4.75 7.94 0.75
N ALA A 28 5.13 7.24 1.80
CA ALA A 28 5.39 5.81 1.75
C ALA A 28 4.12 5.04 1.38
N THR A 29 2.98 5.42 1.95
CA THR A 29 1.70 4.80 1.63
C THR A 29 1.39 4.92 0.15
N ARG A 30 1.56 6.11 -0.41
CA ARG A 30 1.30 6.35 -1.85
C ARG A 30 2.27 5.57 -2.72
N ALA A 31 3.53 5.52 -2.34
CA ALA A 31 4.55 4.80 -3.09
C ALA A 31 4.26 3.30 -3.13
N LEU A 32 3.86 2.73 -2.00
CA LEU A 32 3.52 1.32 -1.92
C LEU A 32 2.27 0.99 -2.72
N ARG A 33 1.27 1.86 -2.69
CA ARG A 33 0.08 1.69 -3.53
C ARG A 33 0.43 1.73 -5.01
N ALA A 34 1.30 2.64 -5.40
CA ALA A 34 1.74 2.75 -6.79
C ALA A 34 2.57 1.53 -7.22
N ALA A 35 3.28 0.90 -6.31
CA ALA A 35 4.05 -0.31 -6.59
C ALA A 35 3.15 -1.52 -6.88
N GLY A 36 1.93 -1.52 -6.37
CA GLY A 36 0.96 -2.58 -6.64
C GLY A 36 1.43 -3.94 -6.16
N GLU A 37 1.32 -4.93 -7.02
CA GLU A 37 1.67 -6.31 -6.70
C GLU A 37 3.09 -6.48 -6.16
N ARG A 38 4.01 -5.62 -6.58
CA ARG A 38 5.41 -5.73 -6.15
C ARG A 38 5.56 -5.48 -4.65
N ALA A 39 4.67 -4.70 -4.06
CA ALA A 39 4.69 -4.40 -2.64
C ALA A 39 3.82 -5.34 -1.82
N GLU A 40 2.99 -6.15 -2.46
CA GLU A 40 1.99 -6.97 -1.77
C GLU A 40 2.60 -7.91 -0.73
N ALA A 41 3.62 -8.67 -1.12
CA ALA A 41 4.26 -9.62 -0.21
C ALA A 41 4.91 -8.91 0.98
N ALA A 42 5.54 -7.76 0.73
CA ALA A 42 6.17 -6.98 1.79
C ALA A 42 5.12 -6.40 2.74
N LEU A 43 3.99 -5.96 2.21
CA LEU A 43 2.88 -5.47 3.03
C LEU A 43 2.28 -6.58 3.88
N GLU A 44 2.13 -7.77 3.31
CA GLU A 44 1.63 -8.93 4.07
C GLU A 44 2.55 -9.29 5.22
N ALA A 45 3.86 -9.16 5.02
CA ALA A 45 4.84 -9.45 6.06
C ALA A 45 4.68 -8.53 7.26
N VAL A 46 4.25 -7.29 7.06
CA VAL A 46 4.07 -6.32 8.16
C VAL A 46 2.61 -6.16 8.58
N ALA A 47 1.70 -6.89 7.97
CA ALA A 47 0.30 -6.86 8.37
C ALA A 47 0.08 -7.42 9.77
N ASN A 48 1.05 -8.15 10.30
CA ASN A 48 1.06 -8.67 11.66
C ASN A 48 2.05 -7.93 12.56
N SER A 49 2.48 -6.74 12.16
CA SER A 49 3.43 -5.94 12.93
C SER A 49 2.86 -5.58 14.30
N GLU A 50 3.75 -5.49 15.30
CA GLU A 50 3.38 -5.00 16.63
C GLU A 50 3.11 -3.51 16.61
N ASP A 51 3.68 -2.78 15.65
CA ASP A 51 3.42 -1.36 15.47
C ASP A 51 2.03 -1.18 14.85
N ALA A 52 1.09 -0.64 15.65
CA ALA A 52 -0.29 -0.49 15.22
C ALA A 52 -0.45 0.39 13.99
N GLU A 53 0.38 1.43 13.85
CA GLU A 53 0.30 2.32 12.70
C GLU A 53 0.75 1.61 11.42
N VAL A 54 1.85 0.88 11.48
CA VAL A 54 2.35 0.10 10.34
C VAL A 54 1.32 -0.95 9.94
N LYS A 55 0.81 -1.68 10.93
CA LYS A 55 -0.20 -2.72 10.69
C LYS A 55 -1.43 -2.13 10.00
N ARG A 56 -1.96 -1.04 10.54
CA ARG A 56 -3.17 -0.42 10.01
C ARG A 56 -2.97 0.04 8.56
N ARG A 57 -1.84 0.69 8.28
CA ARG A 57 -1.57 1.18 6.93
C ARG A 57 -1.34 0.03 5.94
N ALA A 58 -0.62 -1.00 6.36
CA ALA A 58 -0.41 -2.17 5.51
C ALA A 58 -1.73 -2.86 5.17
N LEU A 59 -2.59 -3.05 6.16
CA LEU A 59 -3.89 -3.68 5.94
C LEU A 59 -4.78 -2.82 5.03
N SER A 60 -4.73 -1.50 5.19
CA SER A 60 -5.50 -0.58 4.35
C SER A 60 -5.09 -0.69 2.89
N ILE A 61 -3.77 -0.72 2.63
CA ILE A 61 -3.26 -0.82 1.27
C ILE A 61 -3.62 -2.19 0.67
N LEU A 62 -3.41 -3.26 1.44
CA LEU A 62 -3.74 -4.62 0.97
C LEU A 62 -5.22 -4.77 0.67
N ASN A 63 -6.08 -4.17 1.48
CA ASN A 63 -7.51 -4.22 1.26
C ASN A 63 -7.89 -3.58 -0.09
N LYS A 64 -7.24 -2.48 -0.44
CA LYS A 64 -7.48 -1.83 -1.73
C LYS A 64 -7.06 -2.72 -2.89
N PHE A 65 -5.96 -3.43 -2.74
CA PHE A 65 -5.52 -4.37 -3.77
C PHE A 65 -6.52 -5.51 -3.96
N ARG A 66 -7.06 -6.03 -2.85
CA ARG A 66 -8.01 -7.14 -2.89
C ARG A 66 -9.31 -6.79 -3.60
N VAL A 67 -9.74 -5.54 -3.53
CA VAL A 67 -10.94 -5.09 -4.24
C VAL A 67 -10.60 -4.53 -5.62
N GLY A 68 -9.35 -4.67 -6.07
CA GLY A 68 -8.95 -4.28 -7.41
C GLY A 68 -8.71 -2.79 -7.60
N ILE A 69 -8.49 -2.05 -6.52
CA ILE A 69 -8.24 -0.61 -6.59
C ILE A 69 -6.75 -0.38 -6.73
N TYR A 70 -6.30 -0.24 -7.99
CA TYR A 70 -4.93 0.08 -8.33
C TYR A 70 -4.85 1.52 -8.83
N PRO A 71 -3.63 2.10 -8.95
CA PRO A 71 -3.48 3.51 -9.32
C PRO A 71 -4.21 3.93 -10.59
N ASP A 72 -4.35 3.02 -11.54
CA ASP A 72 -5.00 3.30 -12.82
C ASP A 72 -6.48 2.89 -12.86
N THR A 73 -7.04 2.46 -11.73
CA THR A 73 -8.44 2.05 -11.66
C THR A 73 -9.33 3.29 -11.69
N PRO A 74 -10.28 3.38 -12.65
CA PRO A 74 -11.20 4.52 -12.71
C PRO A 74 -12.09 4.63 -11.48
N ASP A 75 -12.40 5.86 -11.08
CA ASP A 75 -13.24 6.12 -9.93
C ASP A 75 -14.62 5.47 -10.05
N SER A 76 -15.16 5.41 -11.25
CA SER A 76 -16.47 4.78 -11.48
C SER A 76 -16.46 3.31 -11.10
N VAL A 77 -15.33 2.62 -11.32
CA VAL A 77 -15.18 1.22 -10.94
C VAL A 77 -15.12 1.10 -9.42
N ILE A 78 -14.42 2.01 -8.77
CA ILE A 78 -14.31 2.04 -7.31
C ILE A 78 -15.69 2.24 -6.69
N GLU A 79 -16.47 3.19 -7.20
CA GLU A 79 -17.82 3.42 -6.71
C GLU A 79 -18.71 2.20 -6.86
N LEU A 80 -18.61 1.52 -8.00
CA LEU A 80 -19.40 0.34 -8.27
C LEU A 80 -19.07 -0.78 -7.27
N ILE A 81 -17.80 -0.98 -6.99
CA ILE A 81 -17.36 -1.97 -6.02
C ILE A 81 -17.92 -1.66 -4.64
N ASN A 82 -17.82 -0.40 -4.22
CA ASN A 82 -18.32 0.03 -2.91
C ASN A 82 -19.82 -0.12 -2.80
N LYS A 83 -20.54 0.08 -3.91
CA LYS A 83 -22.00 0.00 -3.91
C LYS A 83 -22.50 -1.44 -3.75
N TYR A 84 -21.82 -2.40 -4.34
CA TYR A 84 -22.26 -3.80 -4.36
C TYR A 84 -21.42 -4.71 -3.49
N GLY A 85 -20.29 -4.25 -3.02
CA GLY A 85 -19.42 -5.01 -2.14
C GLY A 85 -19.71 -4.70 -0.72
#